data_5d682797efaeffbbc0472fffdadff08c
#
_entry.id   5d682797efaeffbbc0472fffdadff08c
#
_cell.length_a   1.000
_cell.length_b   1.000
_cell.length_c   1.000
_cell.angle_alpha   90.00
_cell.angle_beta   90.00
_cell.angle_gamma   90.00
#
_symmetry.space_group_name_H-M   'P 1'
#
loop_
_entity.id
_entity.type
_entity.pdbx_description
1 polymer ?
#
loop_
_entity_poly.entity_id
_entity_poly.type
_entity_poly.pdbx_seq_one_letter_code
_entity_poly.pdbx_strand_id
1 'polypeptide(L)'
;MYSWLIGMVFVPTLLLAQTEPEDVAAIDNKFQNFFYEALKQKGIENYDKAIEALERCKELEPNNAVVYFELGKNYLAQKKYKDAYDNFEKVTQMDPKNRWAWVGMYDVCYDTHDYNQAITIVQKLIEFKADYKEDLTSLYMNTQQYDKALELINELNEKVGRSDKRDLYKADILRDAKYQSAEKNNLLDQIKKFPKEESNYISLIYMYSQSNQEEKALEIAKKLEKEIPTSDWAQVSLFKFHLNNNDGDNAVKAMNIVLPSKKIDPKIKHRILNEFLLFAKNNPKYETDLDKAIAYFDNDKDIKVAKEIAKFYFAKSNWDKAVKYFEMHLKNNQEDVETQILLLQTYTEKLDFAALGKNAEYLMQLFPTQPQFYYYAGLAYNQLEYFKKAASTLETGLDFVVDDTALEINFNIQLGEAYNGLGDMKKKEKYFTKANELINKQKK
;
A
#
# COMPACT_ATOMS: atom_id res chain seq x y z
N MET A 1 -52.74 109.05 -6.28
CA MET A 1 -51.62 108.95 -7.19
C MET A 1 -50.86 107.69 -6.89
N TYR A 2 -50.65 106.87 -7.86
CA TYR A 2 -49.97 105.58 -7.92
C TYR A 2 -50.56 104.45 -7.14
N SER A 3 -51.40 103.66 -7.84
CA SER A 3 -51.84 102.29 -7.58
C SER A 3 -50.71 101.31 -7.87
N TRP A 4 -50.45 100.37 -6.98
CA TRP A 4 -49.60 99.18 -7.22
C TRP A 4 -50.47 97.95 -7.16
N LEU A 5 -50.68 97.33 -8.33
CA LEU A 5 -51.23 95.98 -8.46
C LEU A 5 -50.16 94.94 -8.14
N ILE A 6 -50.40 94.12 -7.15
CA ILE A 6 -49.58 92.93 -6.84
C ILE A 6 -50.23 91.75 -7.55
N GLY A 7 -49.59 91.31 -8.64
CA GLY A 7 -49.98 90.06 -9.33
C GLY A 7 -49.54 88.79 -8.51
N MET A 8 -50.51 87.99 -8.15
CA MET A 8 -50.32 86.76 -7.44
C MET A 8 -49.97 85.66 -8.47
N VAL A 9 -48.71 85.19 -8.51
CA VAL A 9 -48.25 84.13 -9.32
C VAL A 9 -48.61 82.80 -8.59
N PHE A 10 -49.51 81.99 -9.16
CA PHE A 10 -49.85 80.66 -8.71
C PHE A 10 -48.78 79.66 -9.26
N VAL A 11 -47.92 79.16 -8.38
CA VAL A 11 -47.00 78.06 -8.71
C VAL A 11 -47.70 76.74 -8.35
N PRO A 12 -47.93 75.80 -9.30
CA PRO A 12 -48.47 74.48 -8.94
C PRO A 12 -47.41 73.70 -8.26
N THR A 13 -47.56 73.37 -7.00
CA THR A 13 -46.79 72.45 -6.26
C THR A 13 -47.12 71.03 -6.78
N LEU A 14 -46.18 70.38 -7.49
CA LEU A 14 -46.20 68.99 -7.76
C LEU A 14 -46.09 68.22 -6.41
N LEU A 15 -47.19 67.64 -5.98
CA LEU A 15 -47.22 66.69 -4.91
C LEU A 15 -46.46 65.40 -5.40
N LEU A 16 -45.17 65.34 -5.08
CA LEU A 16 -44.45 64.05 -5.06
C LEU A 16 -45.13 63.23 -3.96
N ALA A 17 -45.81 62.17 -4.34
CA ALA A 17 -46.31 61.13 -3.43
C ALA A 17 -45.11 60.53 -2.70
N GLN A 18 -44.79 61.05 -1.54
CA GLN A 18 -43.92 60.36 -0.59
C GLN A 18 -44.74 59.22 -0.04
N THR A 19 -44.24 58.00 -0.29
CA THR A 19 -44.74 56.83 0.43
C THR A 19 -44.65 57.09 1.92
N GLU A 20 -45.75 56.91 2.61
CA GLU A 20 -45.81 57.20 4.07
C GLU A 20 -44.83 56.28 4.82
N PRO A 21 -44.11 56.85 5.83
CA PRO A 21 -43.15 56.05 6.64
C PRO A 21 -43.77 54.84 7.31
N GLU A 22 -45.08 54.86 7.58
CA GLU A 22 -45.80 53.68 8.14
C GLU A 22 -45.94 52.53 7.18
N ASP A 23 -46.07 52.74 5.86
CA ASP A 23 -46.13 51.65 4.88
C ASP A 23 -44.80 50.97 4.70
N VAL A 24 -43.69 51.68 4.73
CA VAL A 24 -42.36 51.11 4.66
C VAL A 24 -42.05 50.26 5.89
N ALA A 25 -42.39 50.75 7.09
CA ALA A 25 -42.24 50.02 8.35
C ALA A 25 -43.14 48.77 8.43
N ALA A 26 -44.35 48.82 7.84
CA ALA A 26 -45.25 47.69 7.79
C ALA A 26 -44.77 46.58 6.85
N ILE A 27 -44.14 46.92 5.71
CA ILE A 27 -43.52 45.96 4.78
C ILE A 27 -42.29 45.34 5.41
N ASP A 28 -41.45 46.13 6.04
CA ASP A 28 -40.23 45.67 6.74
C ASP A 28 -40.58 44.69 7.87
N ASN A 29 -41.59 44.97 8.66
CA ASN A 29 -42.09 44.04 9.69
C ASN A 29 -42.63 42.71 9.08
N LYS A 30 -43.29 42.74 7.92
CA LYS A 30 -43.81 41.52 7.26
C LYS A 30 -42.66 40.67 6.73
N PHE A 31 -41.66 41.28 6.09
CA PHE A 31 -40.47 40.57 5.59
C PHE A 31 -39.75 39.90 6.75
N GLN A 32 -39.46 40.62 7.83
CA GLN A 32 -38.78 40.08 9.01
C GLN A 32 -39.54 38.89 9.63
N ASN A 33 -40.87 38.99 9.75
CA ASN A 33 -41.71 37.94 10.29
C ASN A 33 -41.63 36.63 9.43
N PHE A 34 -41.74 36.74 8.12
CA PHE A 34 -41.62 35.61 7.22
C PHE A 34 -40.19 35.03 7.22
N PHE A 35 -39.19 35.88 7.25
CA PHE A 35 -37.80 35.45 7.27
C PHE A 35 -37.46 34.68 8.58
N TYR A 36 -37.89 35.21 9.73
CA TYR A 36 -37.69 34.49 11.01
C TYR A 36 -38.48 33.18 11.07
N GLU A 37 -39.70 33.16 10.54
CA GLU A 37 -40.46 31.88 10.44
C GLU A 37 -39.73 30.90 9.52
N ALA A 38 -39.19 31.32 8.41
CA ALA A 38 -38.40 30.46 7.54
C ALA A 38 -37.18 29.86 8.26
N LEU A 39 -36.41 30.67 8.98
CA LEU A 39 -35.26 30.22 9.75
C LEU A 39 -35.65 29.25 10.87
N LYS A 40 -36.78 29.50 11.54
CA LYS A 40 -37.32 28.61 12.57
C LYS A 40 -37.74 27.26 11.97
N GLN A 41 -38.48 27.26 10.84
CA GLN A 41 -38.93 26.07 10.17
C GLN A 41 -37.74 25.24 9.63
N LYS A 42 -36.73 25.91 9.08
CA LYS A 42 -35.46 25.26 8.69
C LYS A 42 -34.76 24.66 9.88
N GLY A 43 -34.71 25.33 11.04
CA GLY A 43 -34.08 24.84 12.26
C GLY A 43 -34.70 23.53 12.82
N ILE A 44 -35.96 23.27 12.49
CA ILE A 44 -36.68 22.03 12.80
C ILE A 44 -36.84 21.08 11.59
N GLU A 45 -36.04 21.31 10.54
CA GLU A 45 -36.00 20.53 9.29
C GLU A 45 -37.31 20.50 8.51
N ASN A 46 -38.23 21.44 8.78
CA ASN A 46 -39.47 21.58 8.04
C ASN A 46 -39.24 22.45 6.79
N TYR A 47 -38.47 21.93 5.85
CA TYR A 47 -38.00 22.66 4.68
C TYR A 47 -39.13 23.17 3.77
N ASP A 48 -40.27 22.47 3.67
CA ASP A 48 -41.40 22.89 2.85
C ASP A 48 -41.97 24.20 3.37
N LYS A 49 -42.21 24.30 4.69
CA LYS A 49 -42.71 25.57 5.29
C LYS A 49 -41.64 26.67 5.29
N ALA A 50 -40.36 26.31 5.41
CA ALA A 50 -39.27 27.26 5.29
C ALA A 50 -39.25 27.87 3.88
N ILE A 51 -39.39 27.07 2.83
CA ILE A 51 -39.47 27.53 1.45
C ILE A 51 -40.70 28.40 1.21
N GLU A 52 -41.88 27.99 1.70
CA GLU A 52 -43.09 28.80 1.59
C GLU A 52 -42.93 30.21 2.20
N ALA A 53 -42.34 30.29 3.39
CA ALA A 53 -42.06 31.57 4.05
C ALA A 53 -41.02 32.41 3.28
N LEU A 54 -39.97 31.76 2.71
CA LEU A 54 -38.96 32.43 1.89
C LEU A 54 -39.53 32.93 0.54
N GLU A 55 -40.45 32.22 -0.08
CA GLU A 55 -41.13 32.69 -1.29
C GLU A 55 -41.96 33.92 -0.99
N ARG A 56 -42.60 34.03 0.21
CA ARG A 56 -43.23 35.29 0.65
C ARG A 56 -42.23 36.45 0.86
N CYS A 57 -41.04 36.13 1.39
CA CYS A 57 -39.94 37.12 1.48
C CYS A 57 -39.52 37.59 0.08
N LYS A 58 -39.43 36.68 -0.89
CA LYS A 58 -39.05 36.98 -2.28
C LYS A 58 -40.07 37.82 -3.01
N GLU A 59 -41.39 37.63 -2.72
CA GLU A 59 -42.45 38.50 -3.24
C GLU A 59 -42.31 39.94 -2.73
N LEU A 60 -41.89 40.10 -1.45
CA LEU A 60 -41.71 41.45 -0.85
C LEU A 60 -40.41 42.11 -1.30
N GLU A 61 -39.34 41.34 -1.41
CA GLU A 61 -38.00 41.84 -1.80
C GLU A 61 -37.37 40.94 -2.90
N PRO A 62 -37.76 41.15 -4.17
CA PRO A 62 -37.35 40.29 -5.29
C PRO A 62 -35.83 40.34 -5.60
N ASN A 63 -35.10 41.30 -5.09
CA ASN A 63 -33.68 41.48 -5.31
C ASN A 63 -32.82 41.22 -4.05
N ASN A 64 -33.37 40.54 -3.07
CA ASN A 64 -32.63 40.20 -1.85
C ASN A 64 -31.86 38.90 -2.01
N ALA A 65 -30.54 39.00 -2.18
CA ALA A 65 -29.64 37.85 -2.37
C ALA A 65 -29.69 36.86 -1.19
N VAL A 66 -29.97 37.31 0.05
CA VAL A 66 -30.05 36.44 1.23
C VAL A 66 -31.25 35.48 1.13
N VAL A 67 -32.37 35.96 0.58
CA VAL A 67 -33.56 35.10 0.38
C VAL A 67 -33.28 33.98 -0.60
N TYR A 68 -32.67 34.29 -1.74
CA TYR A 68 -32.27 33.28 -2.71
C TYR A 68 -31.24 32.30 -2.13
N PHE A 69 -30.29 32.79 -1.35
CA PHE A 69 -29.30 31.94 -0.69
C PHE A 69 -29.97 30.95 0.27
N GLU A 70 -30.91 31.41 1.10
CA GLU A 70 -31.64 30.54 2.02
C GLU A 70 -32.58 29.58 1.27
N LEU A 71 -33.23 30.01 0.18
CA LEU A 71 -33.99 29.10 -0.71
C LEU A 71 -33.10 28.01 -1.27
N GLY A 72 -31.92 28.34 -1.82
CA GLY A 72 -30.97 27.38 -2.33
C GLY A 72 -30.59 26.32 -1.29
N LYS A 73 -30.32 26.72 -0.05
CA LYS A 73 -30.00 25.81 1.07
C LYS A 73 -31.16 24.89 1.43
N ASN A 74 -32.39 25.37 1.47
CA ASN A 74 -33.56 24.57 1.78
C ASN A 74 -33.90 23.56 0.65
N TYR A 75 -33.78 23.98 -0.61
CA TYR A 75 -33.95 23.11 -1.76
C TYR A 75 -32.86 22.03 -1.81
N LEU A 76 -31.60 22.38 -1.49
CA LEU A 76 -30.51 21.39 -1.42
C LEU A 76 -30.76 20.35 -0.34
N ALA A 77 -31.22 20.79 0.85
CA ALA A 77 -31.59 19.86 1.94
C ALA A 77 -32.70 18.88 1.54
N GLN A 78 -33.63 19.33 0.66
CA GLN A 78 -34.65 18.47 0.08
C GLN A 78 -34.20 17.68 -1.16
N LYS A 79 -32.94 17.78 -1.57
CA LYS A 79 -32.39 17.20 -2.80
C LYS A 79 -33.12 17.65 -4.08
N LYS A 80 -33.74 18.83 -4.04
CA LYS A 80 -34.30 19.52 -5.20
C LYS A 80 -33.18 20.30 -5.90
N TYR A 81 -32.29 19.53 -6.52
CA TYR A 81 -30.98 20.02 -6.99
C TYR A 81 -31.06 21.15 -8.00
N LYS A 82 -32.02 21.08 -8.95
CA LYS A 82 -32.22 22.14 -9.94
C LYS A 82 -32.61 23.44 -9.28
N ASP A 83 -33.65 23.42 -8.42
CA ASP A 83 -34.11 24.61 -7.74
C ASP A 83 -33.02 25.22 -6.81
N ALA A 84 -32.24 24.34 -6.15
CA ALA A 84 -31.11 24.76 -5.34
C ALA A 84 -30.06 25.48 -6.17
N TYR A 85 -29.65 24.88 -7.31
CA TYR A 85 -28.66 25.47 -8.20
C TYR A 85 -29.11 26.82 -8.74
N ASP A 86 -30.32 26.90 -9.29
CA ASP A 86 -30.90 28.14 -9.86
C ASP A 86 -30.93 29.31 -8.84
N ASN A 87 -31.25 28.95 -7.57
CA ASN A 87 -31.26 29.96 -6.50
C ASN A 87 -29.84 30.40 -6.11
N PHE A 88 -28.88 29.49 -5.98
CA PHE A 88 -27.49 29.88 -5.72
C PHE A 88 -26.88 30.64 -6.90
N GLU A 89 -27.18 30.26 -8.14
CA GLU A 89 -26.74 31.00 -9.33
C GLU A 89 -27.30 32.44 -9.32
N LYS A 90 -28.57 32.62 -8.94
CA LYS A 90 -29.16 33.95 -8.80
C LYS A 90 -28.40 34.80 -7.80
N VAL A 91 -27.93 34.22 -6.69
CA VAL A 91 -27.08 34.92 -5.73
C VAL A 91 -25.75 35.37 -6.37
N THR A 92 -25.10 34.46 -7.13
CA THR A 92 -23.80 34.79 -7.78
C THR A 92 -23.95 35.86 -8.88
N GLN A 93 -25.13 35.98 -9.51
CA GLN A 93 -25.45 37.03 -10.45
C GLN A 93 -25.61 38.40 -9.75
N MET A 94 -26.17 38.44 -8.55
CA MET A 94 -26.38 39.64 -7.74
C MET A 94 -25.10 40.08 -7.01
N ASP A 95 -24.40 39.09 -6.44
CA ASP A 95 -23.13 39.23 -5.72
C ASP A 95 -22.12 38.18 -6.15
N PRO A 96 -21.31 38.47 -7.19
CA PRO A 96 -20.28 37.55 -7.66
C PRO A 96 -19.21 37.18 -6.62
N LYS A 97 -19.10 38.00 -5.56
CA LYS A 97 -18.14 37.77 -4.46
C LYS A 97 -18.70 36.91 -3.34
N ASN A 98 -19.94 36.51 -3.42
CA ASN A 98 -20.53 35.58 -2.45
C ASN A 98 -19.98 34.17 -2.60
N ARG A 99 -18.87 33.91 -1.93
CA ARG A 99 -18.22 32.60 -1.95
C ARG A 99 -19.17 31.45 -1.58
N TRP A 100 -20.08 31.69 -0.62
CA TRP A 100 -20.97 30.62 -0.13
C TRP A 100 -22.03 30.21 -1.17
N ALA A 101 -22.44 31.10 -2.05
CA ALA A 101 -23.30 30.72 -3.16
C ALA A 101 -22.56 29.86 -4.19
N TRP A 102 -21.29 30.16 -4.48
CA TRP A 102 -20.43 29.29 -5.31
C TRP A 102 -20.23 27.94 -4.66
N VAL A 103 -20.05 27.86 -3.33
CA VAL A 103 -19.98 26.58 -2.59
C VAL A 103 -21.28 25.80 -2.72
N GLY A 104 -22.45 26.48 -2.55
CA GLY A 104 -23.75 25.82 -2.73
C GLY A 104 -23.94 25.23 -4.14
N MET A 105 -23.53 25.95 -5.19
CA MET A 105 -23.54 25.42 -6.56
C MET A 105 -22.60 24.21 -6.71
N TYR A 106 -21.40 24.26 -6.11
CA TYR A 106 -20.45 23.16 -6.10
C TYR A 106 -21.04 21.91 -5.42
N ASP A 107 -21.66 22.08 -4.24
CA ASP A 107 -22.29 20.99 -3.50
C ASP A 107 -23.37 20.30 -4.33
N VAL A 108 -24.22 21.08 -5.02
CA VAL A 108 -25.24 20.54 -5.96
C VAL A 108 -24.58 19.72 -7.07
N CYS A 109 -23.56 20.25 -7.73
CA CYS A 109 -22.88 19.56 -8.82
C CYS A 109 -22.17 18.28 -8.35
N TYR A 110 -21.62 18.31 -7.14
CA TYR A 110 -20.96 17.15 -6.54
C TYR A 110 -21.96 16.04 -6.21
N ASP A 111 -23.08 16.40 -5.59
CA ASP A 111 -24.16 15.47 -5.23
C ASP A 111 -24.85 14.85 -6.47
N THR A 112 -24.94 15.60 -7.56
CA THR A 112 -25.51 15.13 -8.83
C THR A 112 -24.49 14.47 -9.74
N HIS A 113 -23.23 14.38 -9.32
CA HIS A 113 -22.11 13.84 -10.09
C HIS A 113 -21.83 14.59 -11.40
N ASP A 114 -22.28 15.85 -11.51
CA ASP A 114 -21.89 16.73 -12.62
C ASP A 114 -20.50 17.32 -12.38
N TYR A 115 -19.50 16.44 -12.42
CA TYR A 115 -18.11 16.83 -12.16
C TYR A 115 -17.55 17.81 -13.18
N ASN A 116 -18.08 17.85 -14.40
CA ASN A 116 -17.64 18.84 -15.40
C ASN A 116 -18.07 20.24 -15.04
N GLN A 117 -19.32 20.43 -14.60
CA GLN A 117 -19.79 21.70 -14.11
C GLN A 117 -19.10 22.08 -12.79
N ALA A 118 -18.89 21.10 -11.89
CA ALA A 118 -18.15 21.28 -10.64
C ALA A 118 -16.75 21.85 -10.87
N ILE A 119 -16.02 21.38 -11.91
CA ILE A 119 -14.69 21.91 -12.28
C ILE A 119 -14.77 23.41 -12.56
N THR A 120 -15.77 23.85 -13.32
CA THR A 120 -15.93 25.27 -13.65
C THR A 120 -16.17 26.11 -12.40
N ILE A 121 -17.00 25.60 -11.48
CA ILE A 121 -17.31 26.30 -10.22
C ILE A 121 -16.11 26.33 -9.29
N VAL A 122 -15.40 25.21 -9.14
CA VAL A 122 -14.22 25.13 -8.28
C VAL A 122 -13.09 26.03 -8.79
N GLN A 123 -12.95 26.22 -10.10
CA GLN A 123 -12.01 27.22 -10.65
C GLN A 123 -12.35 28.63 -10.19
N LYS A 124 -13.64 28.99 -10.01
CA LYS A 124 -14.04 30.25 -9.39
C LYS A 124 -13.75 30.26 -7.89
N LEU A 125 -13.98 29.17 -7.18
CA LEU A 125 -13.68 29.03 -5.75
C LEU A 125 -12.20 29.21 -5.44
N ILE A 126 -11.31 28.78 -6.32
CA ILE A 126 -9.86 28.96 -6.19
C ILE A 126 -9.47 30.44 -6.15
N GLU A 127 -10.22 31.35 -6.83
CA GLU A 127 -9.99 32.79 -6.77
C GLU A 127 -10.21 33.35 -5.35
N PHE A 128 -11.06 32.69 -4.54
CA PHE A 128 -11.30 33.06 -3.14
C PHE A 128 -10.32 32.40 -2.18
N LYS A 129 -9.98 31.13 -2.44
CA LYS A 129 -9.10 30.34 -1.57
C LYS A 129 -8.39 29.25 -2.37
N ALA A 130 -7.05 29.25 -2.32
CA ALA A 130 -6.21 28.30 -3.06
C ALA A 130 -6.43 26.82 -2.64
N ASP A 131 -6.94 26.56 -1.44
CA ASP A 131 -7.18 25.20 -0.93
C ASP A 131 -8.16 24.41 -1.79
N TYR A 132 -9.06 25.07 -2.52
CA TYR A 132 -9.97 24.41 -3.49
C TYR A 132 -9.24 23.72 -4.65
N LYS A 133 -7.92 23.89 -4.78
CA LYS A 133 -7.11 23.09 -5.71
C LYS A 133 -7.10 21.60 -5.37
N GLU A 134 -7.27 21.25 -4.10
CA GLU A 134 -7.42 19.83 -3.69
C GLU A 134 -8.72 19.23 -4.24
N ASP A 135 -9.82 19.99 -4.20
CA ASP A 135 -11.10 19.58 -4.76
C ASP A 135 -11.00 19.46 -6.28
N LEU A 136 -10.35 20.44 -6.94
CA LEU A 136 -10.10 20.41 -8.38
C LEU A 136 -9.28 19.16 -8.79
N THR A 137 -8.28 18.77 -7.98
CA THR A 137 -7.51 17.54 -8.22
C THR A 137 -8.43 16.33 -8.21
N SER A 138 -9.31 16.22 -7.22
CA SER A 138 -10.27 15.12 -7.10
C SER A 138 -11.26 15.08 -8.28
N LEU A 139 -11.71 16.24 -8.73
CA LEU A 139 -12.62 16.36 -9.89
C LEU A 139 -11.91 15.93 -11.21
N TYR A 140 -10.65 16.30 -11.39
CA TYR A 140 -9.89 15.82 -12.54
C TYR A 140 -9.67 14.30 -12.51
N MET A 141 -9.50 13.69 -11.32
CA MET A 141 -9.48 12.23 -11.18
C MET A 141 -10.81 11.60 -11.58
N ASN A 142 -11.92 12.13 -11.05
CA ASN A 142 -13.27 11.61 -11.33
C ASN A 142 -13.67 11.74 -12.81
N THR A 143 -13.17 12.76 -13.49
CA THR A 143 -13.42 12.99 -14.93
C THR A 143 -12.33 12.41 -15.84
N GLN A 144 -11.39 11.64 -15.28
CA GLN A 144 -10.27 11.03 -15.99
C GLN A 144 -9.38 12.01 -16.78
N GLN A 145 -9.36 13.28 -16.36
CA GLN A 145 -8.45 14.29 -16.90
C GLN A 145 -7.07 14.18 -16.25
N TYR A 146 -6.44 13.00 -16.41
CA TYR A 146 -5.22 12.62 -15.69
C TYR A 146 -4.01 13.51 -15.95
N ASP A 147 -3.89 14.08 -17.17
CA ASP A 147 -2.82 15.04 -17.47
C ASP A 147 -2.93 16.27 -16.53
N LYS A 148 -4.13 16.85 -16.41
CA LYS A 148 -4.39 18.00 -15.56
C LYS A 148 -4.29 17.65 -14.08
N ALA A 149 -4.76 16.47 -13.70
CA ALA A 149 -4.61 15.98 -12.33
C ALA A 149 -3.13 15.86 -11.94
N LEU A 150 -2.30 15.26 -12.79
CA LEU A 150 -0.87 15.06 -12.54
C LEU A 150 -0.12 16.40 -12.44
N GLU A 151 -0.42 17.35 -13.34
CA GLU A 151 0.16 18.68 -13.30
C GLU A 151 -0.19 19.40 -11.99
N LEU A 152 -1.46 19.38 -11.58
CA LEU A 152 -1.92 20.03 -10.37
C LEU A 152 -1.38 19.36 -9.09
N ILE A 153 -1.29 18.01 -9.08
CA ILE A 153 -0.64 17.27 -7.99
C ILE A 153 0.82 17.69 -7.85
N ASN A 154 1.56 17.79 -8.95
CA ASN A 154 2.96 18.20 -8.94
C ASN A 154 3.12 19.65 -8.44
N GLU A 155 2.26 20.55 -8.89
CA GLU A 155 2.23 21.94 -8.40
C GLU A 155 1.97 22.01 -6.89
N LEU A 156 0.97 21.28 -6.39
CA LEU A 156 0.63 21.25 -4.96
C LEU A 156 1.74 20.63 -4.12
N ASN A 157 2.36 19.54 -4.61
CA ASN A 157 3.48 18.90 -3.91
C ASN A 157 4.69 19.83 -3.80
N GLU A 158 4.95 20.66 -4.81
CA GLU A 158 6.03 21.66 -4.79
C GLU A 158 5.72 22.81 -3.83
N LYS A 159 4.48 23.33 -3.83
CA LYS A 159 4.10 24.55 -3.09
C LYS A 159 3.66 24.31 -1.65
N VAL A 160 2.98 23.20 -1.39
CA VAL A 160 2.32 22.92 -0.10
C VAL A 160 2.98 21.72 0.61
N GLY A 161 3.73 20.87 -0.13
CA GLY A 161 4.28 19.61 0.34
C GLY A 161 3.41 18.41 -0.04
N ARG A 162 3.90 17.19 0.21
CA ARG A 162 3.23 15.94 -0.17
C ARG A 162 2.04 15.62 0.74
N SER A 163 1.06 14.88 0.22
CA SER A 163 -0.03 14.30 1.00
C SER A 163 -0.34 12.88 0.52
N ASP A 164 -0.79 12.01 1.44
CA ASP A 164 -1.11 10.61 1.15
C ASP A 164 -2.17 10.49 0.04
N LYS A 165 -3.18 11.36 0.04
CA LYS A 165 -4.23 11.39 -0.98
C LYS A 165 -3.68 11.66 -2.37
N ARG A 166 -2.80 12.66 -2.51
CA ARG A 166 -2.18 13.02 -3.79
C ARG A 166 -1.19 11.97 -4.25
N ASP A 167 -0.47 11.32 -3.32
CA ASP A 167 0.42 10.22 -3.63
C ASP A 167 -0.35 9.00 -4.16
N LEU A 168 -1.53 8.68 -3.60
CA LEU A 168 -2.41 7.64 -4.13
C LEU A 168 -2.93 7.97 -5.52
N TYR A 169 -3.41 9.18 -5.76
CA TYR A 169 -3.85 9.63 -7.08
C TYR A 169 -2.72 9.55 -8.11
N LYS A 170 -1.53 10.03 -7.74
CA LYS A 170 -0.35 9.97 -8.60
C LYS A 170 0.04 8.53 -8.92
N ALA A 171 0.03 7.64 -7.93
CA ALA A 171 0.31 6.22 -8.14
C ALA A 171 -0.71 5.57 -9.09
N ASP A 172 -1.98 5.94 -8.98
CA ASP A 172 -3.03 5.43 -9.87
C ASP A 172 -2.85 5.91 -11.32
N ILE A 173 -2.60 7.19 -11.52
CA ILE A 173 -2.31 7.78 -12.85
C ILE A 173 -1.09 7.10 -13.48
N LEU A 174 -0.02 6.90 -12.71
CA LEU A 174 1.27 6.37 -13.21
C LEU A 174 1.26 4.87 -13.49
N ARG A 175 0.16 4.15 -13.20
CA ARG A 175 -0.04 2.78 -13.70
C ARG A 175 -0.09 2.74 -15.23
N ASP A 176 -0.61 3.79 -15.85
CA ASP A 176 -0.57 3.92 -17.30
C ASP A 176 0.79 4.49 -17.74
N ALA A 177 1.52 3.70 -18.54
CA ALA A 177 2.83 4.07 -19.07
C ALA A 177 2.85 5.41 -19.85
N LYS A 178 1.70 5.83 -20.38
CA LYS A 178 1.52 7.10 -21.08
C LYS A 178 1.93 8.31 -20.22
N TYR A 179 1.61 8.27 -18.92
CA TYR A 179 1.89 9.38 -18.00
C TYR A 179 3.27 9.33 -17.36
N GLN A 180 3.95 8.18 -17.43
CA GLN A 180 5.26 8.00 -16.81
C GLN A 180 6.35 8.91 -17.41
N SER A 181 6.27 9.21 -18.71
CA SER A 181 7.26 10.08 -19.36
C SER A 181 7.19 11.52 -18.82
N ALA A 182 5.98 12.06 -18.66
CA ALA A 182 5.77 13.40 -18.10
C ALA A 182 6.29 13.48 -16.65
N GLU A 183 6.02 12.45 -15.84
CA GLU A 183 6.51 12.41 -14.46
C GLU A 183 8.03 12.28 -14.37
N LYS A 184 8.67 11.45 -15.20
CA LYS A 184 10.14 11.37 -15.26
C LYS A 184 10.78 12.73 -15.58
N ASN A 185 10.19 13.49 -16.53
CA ASN A 185 10.65 14.82 -16.84
C ASN A 185 10.45 15.80 -15.67
N ASN A 186 9.30 15.76 -15.02
CA ASN A 186 9.05 16.56 -13.82
C ASN A 186 10.08 16.26 -12.72
N LEU A 187 10.36 14.98 -12.42
CA LEU A 187 11.36 14.60 -11.42
C LEU A 187 12.78 15.06 -11.81
N LEU A 188 13.14 15.02 -13.09
CA LEU A 188 14.43 15.56 -13.57
C LEU A 188 14.53 17.07 -13.31
N ASP A 189 13.45 17.82 -13.51
CA ASP A 189 13.42 19.26 -13.24
C ASP A 189 13.39 19.56 -11.74
N GLN A 190 12.71 18.76 -10.93
CA GLN A 190 12.76 18.86 -9.47
C GLN A 190 14.18 18.60 -8.93
N ILE A 191 14.88 17.60 -9.46
CA ILE A 191 16.30 17.31 -9.11
C ILE A 191 17.21 18.49 -9.47
N LYS A 192 16.97 19.21 -10.57
CA LYS A 192 17.74 20.41 -10.91
C LYS A 192 17.46 21.57 -9.96
N LYS A 193 16.19 21.78 -9.61
CA LYS A 193 15.76 22.86 -8.70
C LYS A 193 16.18 22.59 -7.23
N PHE A 194 16.06 21.34 -6.81
CA PHE A 194 16.28 20.89 -5.42
C PHE A 194 17.23 19.70 -5.36
N PRO A 195 18.54 19.90 -5.63
CA PRO A 195 19.51 18.81 -5.77
C PRO A 195 19.81 18.05 -4.46
N LYS A 196 19.36 18.56 -3.31
CA LYS A 196 19.49 17.88 -2.00
C LYS A 196 18.21 17.16 -1.55
N GLU A 197 17.17 17.16 -2.37
CA GLU A 197 15.93 16.44 -2.09
C GLU A 197 16.04 14.98 -2.58
N GLU A 198 16.39 14.09 -1.65
CA GLU A 198 16.68 12.68 -1.90
C GLU A 198 15.49 11.93 -2.52
N SER A 199 14.27 12.25 -2.09
CA SER A 199 13.04 11.58 -2.52
C SER A 199 12.81 11.64 -4.04
N ASN A 200 13.20 12.73 -4.69
CA ASN A 200 13.07 12.89 -6.14
C ASN A 200 13.96 11.90 -6.91
N TYR A 201 15.19 11.68 -6.44
CA TYR A 201 16.10 10.71 -7.04
C TYR A 201 15.58 9.29 -6.85
N ILE A 202 15.15 8.93 -5.65
CA ILE A 202 14.61 7.59 -5.34
C ILE A 202 13.42 7.29 -6.25
N SER A 203 12.48 8.23 -6.36
CA SER A 203 11.30 8.09 -7.23
C SER A 203 11.68 7.89 -8.69
N LEU A 204 12.63 8.67 -9.20
CA LEU A 204 13.08 8.58 -10.59
C LEU A 204 13.84 7.28 -10.88
N ILE A 205 14.72 6.84 -9.96
CA ILE A 205 15.41 5.54 -10.05
C ILE A 205 14.39 4.41 -10.12
N TYR A 206 13.39 4.43 -9.22
CA TYR A 206 12.33 3.44 -9.21
C TYR A 206 11.57 3.39 -10.55
N MET A 207 11.18 4.55 -11.08
CA MET A 207 10.44 4.63 -12.36
C MET A 207 11.28 4.14 -13.55
N TYR A 208 12.57 4.42 -13.58
CA TYR A 208 13.46 3.90 -14.63
C TYR A 208 13.62 2.39 -14.50
N SER A 209 13.81 1.85 -13.29
CA SER A 209 13.95 0.41 -13.06
C SER A 209 12.65 -0.34 -13.43
N GLN A 210 11.47 0.18 -13.09
CA GLN A 210 10.19 -0.42 -13.48
C GLN A 210 9.94 -0.42 -14.99
N SER A 211 10.58 0.49 -15.71
CA SER A 211 10.48 0.62 -17.19
C SER A 211 11.63 -0.10 -17.91
N ASN A 212 12.41 -0.95 -17.25
CA ASN A 212 13.59 -1.65 -17.77
C ASN A 212 14.65 -0.69 -18.37
N GLN A 213 14.74 0.54 -17.83
CA GLN A 213 15.75 1.54 -18.24
C GLN A 213 16.89 1.59 -17.21
N GLU A 214 17.53 0.44 -16.97
CA GLU A 214 18.52 0.26 -15.89
C GLU A 214 19.72 1.21 -16.00
N GLU A 215 20.17 1.53 -17.22
CA GLU A 215 21.28 2.48 -17.43
C GLU A 215 20.94 3.88 -16.92
N LYS A 216 19.70 4.36 -17.18
CA LYS A 216 19.23 5.66 -16.67
C LYS A 216 19.04 5.62 -15.15
N ALA A 217 18.52 4.51 -14.62
CA ALA A 217 18.41 4.33 -13.17
C ALA A 217 19.79 4.43 -12.50
N LEU A 218 20.80 3.80 -13.07
CA LEU A 218 22.19 3.89 -12.60
C LEU A 218 22.75 5.31 -12.68
N GLU A 219 22.53 6.04 -13.79
CA GLU A 219 22.98 7.42 -13.93
C GLU A 219 22.42 8.30 -12.80
N ILE A 220 21.12 8.15 -12.50
CA ILE A 220 20.49 8.91 -11.41
C ILE A 220 21.01 8.46 -10.04
N ALA A 221 21.26 7.16 -9.81
CA ALA A 221 21.83 6.66 -8.56
C ALA A 221 23.25 7.20 -8.31
N LYS A 222 24.09 7.25 -9.34
CA LYS A 222 25.43 7.88 -9.26
C LYS A 222 25.34 9.38 -9.02
N LYS A 223 24.35 10.04 -9.62
CA LYS A 223 24.11 11.46 -9.36
C LYS A 223 23.66 11.68 -7.92
N LEU A 224 22.80 10.85 -7.38
CA LEU A 224 22.39 10.88 -5.98
C LEU A 224 23.59 10.71 -5.04
N GLU A 225 24.43 9.71 -5.28
CA GLU A 225 25.64 9.47 -4.49
C GLU A 225 26.57 10.69 -4.50
N LYS A 226 26.75 11.35 -5.65
CA LYS A 226 27.56 12.56 -5.78
C LYS A 226 26.98 13.75 -5.05
N GLU A 227 25.66 13.99 -5.20
CA GLU A 227 24.97 15.15 -4.62
C GLU A 227 24.71 14.97 -3.12
N ILE A 228 24.42 13.75 -2.69
CA ILE A 228 24.13 13.39 -1.29
C ILE A 228 24.98 12.19 -0.89
N PRO A 229 26.28 12.38 -0.59
CA PRO A 229 27.18 11.27 -0.26
C PRO A 229 26.78 10.45 0.98
N THR A 230 25.88 11.00 1.81
CA THR A 230 25.33 10.31 3.00
C THR A 230 24.04 9.55 2.71
N SER A 231 23.67 9.41 1.43
CA SER A 231 22.47 8.69 0.99
C SER A 231 22.69 7.18 1.00
N ASP A 232 22.07 6.49 1.94
CA ASP A 232 22.04 5.02 1.95
C ASP A 232 21.20 4.46 0.78
N TRP A 233 20.23 5.22 0.29
CA TRP A 233 19.37 4.85 -0.85
C TRP A 233 20.14 4.77 -2.17
N ALA A 234 21.16 5.61 -2.35
CA ALA A 234 22.06 5.47 -3.51
C ALA A 234 22.68 4.07 -3.54
N GLN A 235 23.13 3.58 -2.38
CA GLN A 235 23.78 2.28 -2.24
C GLN A 235 22.81 1.10 -2.46
N VAL A 236 21.53 1.25 -2.11
CA VAL A 236 20.47 0.26 -2.46
C VAL A 236 20.40 0.03 -3.98
N SER A 237 20.44 1.12 -4.74
CA SER A 237 20.35 1.06 -6.20
C SER A 237 21.65 0.57 -6.84
N LEU A 238 22.77 1.06 -6.34
CA LEU A 238 24.10 0.67 -6.80
C LEU A 238 24.41 -0.81 -6.52
N PHE A 239 23.96 -1.34 -5.38
CA PHE A 239 24.10 -2.76 -5.03
C PHE A 239 23.51 -3.65 -6.12
N LYS A 240 22.26 -3.41 -6.50
CA LYS A 240 21.58 -4.19 -7.56
C LYS A 240 22.32 -4.12 -8.88
N PHE A 241 22.78 -2.90 -9.25
CA PHE A 241 23.55 -2.70 -10.48
C PHE A 241 24.87 -3.50 -10.46
N HIS A 242 25.62 -3.45 -9.36
CA HIS A 242 26.87 -4.20 -9.22
C HIS A 242 26.67 -5.70 -9.31
N LEU A 243 25.60 -6.23 -8.68
CA LEU A 243 25.26 -7.65 -8.81
C LEU A 243 24.94 -8.05 -10.26
N ASN A 244 24.13 -7.26 -10.96
CA ASN A 244 23.75 -7.53 -12.35
C ASN A 244 24.97 -7.52 -13.30
N ASN A 245 26.00 -6.72 -12.98
CA ASN A 245 27.26 -6.67 -13.74
C ASN A 245 28.32 -7.65 -13.22
N ASN A 246 27.97 -8.56 -12.32
CA ASN A 246 28.88 -9.50 -11.67
C ASN A 246 30.07 -8.83 -10.94
N ASP A 247 29.88 -7.58 -10.50
CA ASP A 247 30.85 -6.77 -9.73
C ASP A 247 30.58 -6.97 -8.23
N GLY A 248 30.97 -8.14 -7.71
CA GLY A 248 30.70 -8.50 -6.32
C GLY A 248 31.45 -7.63 -5.31
N ASP A 249 32.65 -7.12 -5.66
CA ASP A 249 33.44 -6.32 -4.72
C ASP A 249 32.75 -4.98 -4.41
N ASN A 250 32.17 -4.31 -5.40
CA ASN A 250 31.40 -3.09 -5.18
C ASN A 250 29.99 -3.38 -4.63
N ALA A 251 29.37 -4.53 -4.98
CA ALA A 251 28.15 -4.97 -4.36
C ALA A 251 28.32 -5.17 -2.83
N VAL A 252 29.41 -5.80 -2.39
CA VAL A 252 29.73 -5.95 -0.96
C VAL A 252 29.91 -4.59 -0.27
N LYS A 253 30.58 -3.63 -0.90
CA LYS A 253 30.72 -2.28 -0.33
C LYS A 253 29.37 -1.61 -0.13
N ALA A 254 28.52 -1.63 -1.15
CA ALA A 254 27.18 -1.06 -1.09
C ALA A 254 26.32 -1.76 -0.01
N MET A 255 26.33 -3.09 0.03
CA MET A 255 25.62 -3.89 1.03
C MET A 255 26.05 -3.55 2.47
N ASN A 256 27.35 -3.39 2.71
CA ASN A 256 27.88 -3.05 4.03
C ASN A 256 27.49 -1.64 4.52
N ILE A 257 27.04 -0.77 3.63
CA ILE A 257 26.46 0.53 3.99
C ILE A 257 24.96 0.38 4.28
N VAL A 258 24.24 -0.40 3.45
CA VAL A 258 22.79 -0.51 3.54
C VAL A 258 22.33 -1.33 4.76
N LEU A 259 22.99 -2.46 5.05
CA LEU A 259 22.54 -3.37 6.11
C LEU A 259 22.52 -2.72 7.51
N PRO A 260 23.54 -1.94 7.94
CA PRO A 260 23.52 -1.26 9.24
C PRO A 260 22.63 -0.01 9.27
N SER A 261 22.19 0.51 8.12
CA SER A 261 21.42 1.76 8.03
C SER A 261 20.10 1.68 8.79
N LYS A 262 19.82 2.70 9.59
CA LYS A 262 18.51 2.86 10.25
C LYS A 262 17.45 3.50 9.35
N LYS A 263 17.85 4.05 8.19
CA LYS A 263 16.95 4.73 7.23
C LYS A 263 16.30 3.76 6.24
N ILE A 264 16.88 2.57 6.07
CA ILE A 264 16.42 1.59 5.09
C ILE A 264 15.49 0.59 5.75
N ASP A 265 14.32 0.40 5.12
CA ASP A 265 13.29 -0.54 5.57
C ASP A 265 13.85 -1.98 5.68
N PRO A 266 13.53 -2.72 6.75
CA PRO A 266 13.94 -4.12 6.93
C PRO A 266 13.62 -5.01 5.73
N LYS A 267 12.48 -4.81 5.06
CA LYS A 267 12.10 -5.59 3.86
C LYS A 267 13.12 -5.43 2.72
N ILE A 268 13.67 -4.22 2.57
CA ILE A 268 14.70 -3.95 1.55
C ILE A 268 16.00 -4.65 1.93
N LYS A 269 16.38 -4.63 3.20
CA LYS A 269 17.57 -5.35 3.70
C LYS A 269 17.44 -6.85 3.52
N HIS A 270 16.28 -7.44 3.81
CA HIS A 270 16.02 -8.86 3.56
C HIS A 270 16.13 -9.20 2.06
N ARG A 271 15.63 -8.31 1.18
CA ARG A 271 15.78 -8.50 -0.27
C ARG A 271 17.24 -8.45 -0.70
N ILE A 272 18.01 -7.48 -0.22
CA ILE A 272 19.46 -7.36 -0.50
C ILE A 272 20.19 -8.62 -0.03
N LEU A 273 19.92 -9.11 1.18
CA LEU A 273 20.51 -10.35 1.67
C LEU A 273 20.17 -11.54 0.78
N ASN A 274 18.92 -11.68 0.35
CA ASN A 274 18.50 -12.77 -0.53
C ASN A 274 19.19 -12.70 -1.92
N GLU A 275 19.23 -11.51 -2.52
CA GLU A 275 19.91 -11.32 -3.81
C GLU A 275 21.41 -11.63 -3.69
N PHE A 276 22.05 -11.20 -2.60
CA PHE A 276 23.46 -11.49 -2.36
C PHE A 276 23.72 -12.97 -2.07
N LEU A 277 22.82 -13.65 -1.36
CA LEU A 277 22.89 -15.11 -1.12
C LEU A 277 22.86 -15.89 -2.43
N LEU A 278 21.93 -15.54 -3.34
CA LEU A 278 21.87 -16.16 -4.66
C LEU A 278 23.14 -15.90 -5.48
N PHE A 279 23.70 -14.70 -5.40
CA PHE A 279 24.96 -14.35 -6.05
C PHE A 279 26.14 -15.12 -5.48
N ALA A 280 26.29 -15.18 -4.15
CA ALA A 280 27.39 -15.86 -3.46
C ALA A 280 27.36 -17.37 -3.65
N LYS A 281 26.16 -17.96 -3.83
CA LYS A 281 26.00 -19.40 -4.16
C LYS A 281 26.78 -19.77 -5.43
N ASN A 282 26.82 -18.88 -6.41
CA ASN A 282 27.53 -19.06 -7.68
C ASN A 282 28.94 -18.46 -7.67
N ASN A 283 29.31 -17.71 -6.62
CA ASN A 283 30.59 -17.01 -6.46
C ASN A 283 31.20 -17.27 -5.07
N PRO A 284 31.80 -18.45 -4.83
CA PRO A 284 32.25 -18.88 -3.50
C PRO A 284 33.22 -17.93 -2.79
N LYS A 285 33.96 -17.10 -3.53
CA LYS A 285 34.89 -16.11 -2.94
C LYS A 285 34.20 -15.10 -2.00
N TYR A 286 32.87 -14.92 -2.12
CA TYR A 286 32.09 -13.99 -1.31
C TYR A 286 31.36 -14.62 -0.12
N GLU A 287 31.64 -15.90 0.17
CA GLU A 287 30.96 -16.60 1.28
C GLU A 287 31.22 -15.95 2.65
N THR A 288 32.47 -15.49 2.87
CA THR A 288 32.81 -14.77 4.12
C THR A 288 32.01 -13.46 4.25
N ASP A 289 31.78 -12.76 3.15
CA ASP A 289 31.01 -11.53 3.17
C ASP A 289 29.50 -11.81 3.35
N LEU A 290 29.02 -12.93 2.81
CA LEU A 290 27.65 -13.39 3.07
C LEU A 290 27.46 -13.78 4.54
N ASP A 291 28.42 -14.49 5.17
CA ASP A 291 28.36 -14.80 6.61
C ASP A 291 28.28 -13.52 7.46
N LYS A 292 29.05 -12.49 7.11
CA LYS A 292 28.97 -11.17 7.79
C LYS A 292 27.62 -10.51 7.56
N ALA A 293 27.09 -10.58 6.33
CA ALA A 293 25.79 -9.99 6.00
C ALA A 293 24.65 -10.69 6.79
N ILE A 294 24.69 -12.01 6.91
CA ILE A 294 23.72 -12.79 7.70
C ILE A 294 23.78 -12.39 9.18
N ALA A 295 24.98 -12.12 9.72
CA ALA A 295 25.14 -11.74 11.12
C ALA A 295 24.40 -10.44 11.51
N TYR A 296 24.11 -9.52 10.57
CA TYR A 296 23.25 -8.36 10.84
C TYR A 296 21.84 -8.73 11.24
N PHE A 297 21.39 -9.94 10.90
CA PHE A 297 20.05 -10.43 11.17
C PHE A 297 19.98 -11.42 12.34
N ASP A 298 21.09 -11.67 13.05
CA ASP A 298 21.12 -12.65 14.15
C ASP A 298 20.10 -12.40 15.26
N ASN A 299 19.73 -11.14 15.46
CA ASN A 299 18.72 -10.73 16.43
C ASN A 299 17.32 -10.53 15.82
N ASP A 300 17.16 -10.69 14.52
CA ASP A 300 15.88 -10.60 13.84
C ASP A 300 15.12 -11.93 13.97
N LYS A 301 13.94 -11.88 14.60
CA LYS A 301 13.11 -13.07 14.87
C LYS A 301 12.25 -13.48 13.68
N ASP A 302 12.20 -12.70 12.64
CA ASP A 302 11.34 -12.93 11.46
C ASP A 302 12.10 -12.64 10.15
N ILE A 303 13.22 -13.33 9.96
CA ILE A 303 13.98 -13.24 8.71
C ILE A 303 13.20 -13.91 7.58
N LYS A 304 12.67 -13.14 6.63
CA LYS A 304 11.88 -13.67 5.49
C LYS A 304 12.64 -14.66 4.59
N VAL A 305 13.97 -14.64 4.63
CA VAL A 305 14.85 -15.53 3.84
C VAL A 305 15.47 -16.64 4.68
N ALA A 306 14.94 -16.92 5.87
CA ALA A 306 15.50 -17.92 6.79
C ALA A 306 15.66 -19.31 6.16
N LYS A 307 14.66 -19.77 5.36
CA LYS A 307 14.73 -21.04 4.62
C LYS A 307 15.93 -21.10 3.67
N GLU A 308 16.19 -20.03 2.92
CA GLU A 308 17.31 -19.99 1.96
C GLU A 308 18.67 -19.93 2.66
N ILE A 309 18.75 -19.18 3.77
CA ILE A 309 19.95 -19.17 4.63
C ILE A 309 20.20 -20.56 5.20
N ALA A 310 19.16 -21.25 5.67
CA ALA A 310 19.27 -22.61 6.20
C ALA A 310 19.79 -23.59 5.13
N LYS A 311 19.23 -23.53 3.90
CA LYS A 311 19.70 -24.35 2.77
C LYS A 311 21.16 -24.05 2.40
N PHE A 312 21.57 -22.78 2.48
CA PHE A 312 22.98 -22.42 2.28
C PHE A 312 23.89 -23.06 3.32
N TYR A 313 23.56 -22.97 4.62
CA TYR A 313 24.36 -23.60 5.66
C TYR A 313 24.29 -25.13 5.63
N PHE A 314 23.17 -25.71 5.25
CA PHE A 314 23.04 -27.14 5.01
C PHE A 314 24.03 -27.63 3.94
N ALA A 315 24.07 -26.93 2.79
CA ALA A 315 25.01 -27.24 1.71
C ALA A 315 26.49 -27.08 2.12
N LYS A 316 26.78 -26.31 3.17
CA LYS A 316 28.09 -26.10 3.76
C LYS A 316 28.41 -27.08 4.93
N SER A 317 27.53 -28.01 5.22
CA SER A 317 27.64 -28.89 6.37
C SER A 317 27.75 -28.17 7.72
N ASN A 318 27.25 -26.91 7.78
CA ASN A 318 27.16 -26.15 9.02
C ASN A 318 25.79 -26.41 9.67
N TRP A 319 25.70 -27.59 10.30
CA TRP A 319 24.45 -28.14 10.78
C TRP A 319 23.79 -27.26 11.86
N ASP A 320 24.55 -26.68 12.77
CA ASP A 320 24.02 -25.85 13.85
C ASP A 320 23.33 -24.59 13.30
N LYS A 321 23.93 -23.92 12.34
CA LYS A 321 23.33 -22.77 11.68
C LYS A 321 22.14 -23.18 10.80
N ALA A 322 22.24 -24.32 10.08
CA ALA A 322 21.13 -24.84 9.28
C ALA A 322 19.90 -25.11 10.16
N VAL A 323 20.06 -25.82 11.30
CA VAL A 323 18.98 -26.06 12.27
C VAL A 323 18.38 -24.73 12.73
N LYS A 324 19.21 -23.77 13.23
CA LYS A 324 18.76 -22.46 13.71
C LYS A 324 17.81 -21.78 12.70
N TYR A 325 18.21 -21.72 11.43
CA TYR A 325 17.44 -20.99 10.42
C TYR A 325 16.25 -21.77 9.86
N PHE A 326 16.31 -23.14 9.82
CA PHE A 326 15.12 -23.95 9.52
C PHE A 326 14.06 -23.81 10.61
N GLU A 327 14.44 -23.90 11.88
CA GLU A 327 13.52 -23.68 13.01
C GLU A 327 12.91 -22.29 13.01
N MET A 328 13.72 -21.27 12.68
CA MET A 328 13.23 -19.89 12.54
C MET A 328 12.18 -19.77 11.45
N HIS A 329 12.38 -20.37 10.30
CA HIS A 329 11.39 -20.39 9.22
C HIS A 329 10.11 -21.11 9.64
N LEU A 330 10.25 -22.28 10.24
CA LEU A 330 9.14 -23.14 10.64
C LEU A 330 8.29 -22.58 11.77
N LYS A 331 8.82 -21.65 12.56
CA LYS A 331 8.05 -20.97 13.60
C LYS A 331 6.78 -20.28 13.06
N ASN A 332 6.86 -19.70 11.86
CA ASN A 332 5.75 -19.01 11.19
C ASN A 332 5.16 -19.82 10.01
N ASN A 333 5.78 -20.95 9.63
CA ASN A 333 5.42 -21.76 8.46
C ASN A 333 5.39 -23.24 8.83
N GLN A 334 4.65 -23.61 9.87
CA GLN A 334 4.63 -24.99 10.42
C GLN A 334 4.16 -26.04 9.41
N GLU A 335 3.40 -25.62 8.38
CA GLU A 335 2.86 -26.49 7.34
C GLU A 335 3.84 -26.74 6.17
N ASP A 336 5.03 -26.10 6.19
CA ASP A 336 6.04 -26.30 5.14
C ASP A 336 6.74 -27.68 5.32
N VAL A 337 6.08 -28.74 4.82
CA VAL A 337 6.55 -30.13 4.89
C VAL A 337 7.95 -30.30 4.29
N GLU A 338 8.27 -29.61 3.18
CA GLU A 338 9.62 -29.66 2.59
C GLU A 338 10.68 -29.20 3.60
N THR A 339 10.43 -28.09 4.27
CA THR A 339 11.39 -27.56 5.27
C THR A 339 11.43 -28.42 6.52
N GLN A 340 10.31 -29.03 6.94
CA GLN A 340 10.33 -30.03 8.03
C GLN A 340 11.24 -31.23 7.69
N ILE A 341 11.14 -31.73 6.47
CA ILE A 341 12.00 -32.82 6.00
C ILE A 341 13.49 -32.41 5.99
N LEU A 342 13.80 -31.22 5.48
CA LEU A 342 15.17 -30.69 5.48
C LEU A 342 15.75 -30.54 6.90
N LEU A 343 14.92 -30.13 7.86
CA LEU A 343 15.32 -30.04 9.27
C LEU A 343 15.65 -31.46 9.82
N LEU A 344 14.81 -32.47 9.56
CA LEU A 344 15.06 -33.84 9.98
C LEU A 344 16.33 -34.43 9.31
N GLN A 345 16.56 -34.14 8.03
CA GLN A 345 17.81 -34.44 7.37
C GLN A 345 19.00 -33.80 8.06
N THR A 346 18.86 -32.52 8.46
CA THR A 346 19.94 -31.82 9.16
C THR A 346 20.28 -32.46 10.50
N TYR A 347 19.27 -32.90 11.28
CA TYR A 347 19.53 -33.67 12.52
C TYR A 347 20.19 -35.02 12.24
N THR A 348 19.83 -35.68 11.14
CA THR A 348 20.47 -36.93 10.72
C THR A 348 21.95 -36.73 10.40
N GLU A 349 22.28 -35.71 9.59
CA GLU A 349 23.66 -35.38 9.23
C GLU A 349 24.49 -34.90 10.44
N LYS A 350 23.84 -34.21 11.38
CA LYS A 350 24.42 -33.80 12.67
C LYS A 350 24.61 -34.96 13.63
N LEU A 351 24.03 -36.11 13.36
CA LEU A 351 23.96 -37.32 14.24
C LEU A 351 23.21 -37.01 15.57
N ASP A 352 22.30 -36.04 15.57
CA ASP A 352 21.47 -35.70 16.73
C ASP A 352 20.18 -36.54 16.70
N PHE A 353 20.30 -37.81 16.97
CA PHE A 353 19.18 -38.77 16.87
C PHE A 353 18.12 -38.56 17.95
N ALA A 354 18.47 -37.90 19.08
CA ALA A 354 17.51 -37.53 20.10
C ALA A 354 16.57 -36.43 19.61
N ALA A 355 17.12 -35.36 19.02
CA ALA A 355 16.33 -34.28 18.39
C ALA A 355 15.56 -34.81 17.19
N LEU A 356 16.17 -35.63 16.34
CA LEU A 356 15.53 -36.29 15.19
C LEU A 356 14.26 -37.04 15.61
N GLY A 357 14.39 -37.95 16.58
CA GLY A 357 13.28 -38.79 17.03
C GLY A 357 12.14 -37.97 17.63
N LYS A 358 12.47 -36.99 18.50
CA LYS A 358 11.49 -36.10 19.12
C LYS A 358 10.69 -35.25 18.08
N ASN A 359 11.38 -34.66 17.11
CA ASN A 359 10.74 -33.84 16.09
C ASN A 359 9.94 -34.69 15.11
N ALA A 360 10.46 -35.82 14.66
CA ALA A 360 9.74 -36.71 13.76
C ALA A 360 8.47 -37.30 14.42
N GLU A 361 8.52 -37.67 15.71
CA GLU A 361 7.34 -38.14 16.46
C GLU A 361 6.25 -37.05 16.57
N TYR A 362 6.61 -35.80 16.79
CA TYR A 362 5.69 -34.67 16.76
C TYR A 362 5.07 -34.48 15.37
N LEU A 363 5.89 -34.59 14.31
CA LEU A 363 5.41 -34.42 12.93
C LEU A 363 4.50 -35.55 12.47
N MET A 364 4.69 -36.75 12.94
CA MET A 364 3.76 -37.88 12.70
C MET A 364 2.35 -37.57 13.24
N GLN A 365 2.22 -36.82 14.36
CA GLN A 365 0.92 -36.45 14.89
C GLN A 365 0.25 -35.36 14.04
N LEU A 366 1.02 -34.40 13.51
CA LEU A 366 0.52 -33.34 12.68
C LEU A 366 0.19 -33.77 11.24
N PHE A 367 0.99 -34.72 10.71
CA PHE A 367 0.91 -35.21 9.33
C PHE A 367 0.87 -36.73 9.30
N PRO A 368 -0.22 -37.37 9.78
CA PRO A 368 -0.26 -38.81 10.04
C PRO A 368 -0.17 -39.70 8.79
N THR A 369 -0.30 -39.13 7.60
CA THR A 369 -0.20 -39.87 6.33
C THR A 369 1.11 -39.61 5.58
N GLN A 370 2.03 -38.86 6.20
CA GLN A 370 3.31 -38.47 5.57
C GLN A 370 4.41 -39.49 5.92
N PRO A 371 4.77 -40.43 5.03
CA PRO A 371 5.65 -41.55 5.35
C PRO A 371 7.05 -41.12 5.77
N GLN A 372 7.57 -40.01 5.25
CA GLN A 372 8.92 -39.53 5.56
C GLN A 372 9.10 -39.30 7.08
N PHE A 373 8.08 -38.86 7.79
CA PHE A 373 8.20 -38.63 9.23
C PHE A 373 8.32 -39.93 10.02
N TYR A 374 7.61 -41.00 9.61
CA TYR A 374 7.77 -42.34 10.15
C TYR A 374 9.16 -42.91 9.87
N TYR A 375 9.67 -42.67 8.66
CA TYR A 375 11.02 -43.10 8.29
C TYR A 375 12.08 -42.46 9.22
N TYR A 376 12.05 -41.13 9.40
CA TYR A 376 13.02 -40.45 10.24
C TYR A 376 12.86 -40.81 11.73
N ALA A 377 11.65 -41.02 12.21
CA ALA A 377 11.41 -41.51 13.56
C ALA A 377 12.00 -42.93 13.74
N GLY A 378 11.73 -43.82 12.81
CA GLY A 378 12.27 -45.19 12.83
C GLY A 378 13.80 -45.23 12.74
N LEU A 379 14.39 -44.39 11.89
CA LEU A 379 15.85 -44.22 11.80
C LEU A 379 16.43 -43.78 13.16
N ALA A 380 15.83 -42.72 13.78
CA ALA A 380 16.26 -42.23 15.07
C ALA A 380 16.18 -43.34 16.15
N TYR A 381 15.07 -44.06 16.18
CA TYR A 381 14.90 -45.15 17.15
C TYR A 381 15.87 -46.31 16.97
N ASN A 382 16.23 -46.66 15.72
CA ASN A 382 17.27 -47.63 15.45
C ASN A 382 18.62 -47.18 16.01
N GLN A 383 19.00 -45.93 15.75
CA GLN A 383 20.27 -45.37 16.23
C GLN A 383 20.33 -45.22 17.76
N LEU A 384 19.16 -45.05 18.41
CA LEU A 384 19.03 -45.02 19.88
C LEU A 384 18.80 -46.40 20.48
N GLU A 385 18.88 -47.48 19.69
CA GLU A 385 18.66 -48.87 20.09
C GLU A 385 17.26 -49.21 20.61
N TYR A 386 16.26 -48.34 20.27
CA TYR A 386 14.84 -48.59 20.60
C TYR A 386 14.18 -49.47 19.54
N PHE A 387 14.77 -50.61 19.24
CA PHE A 387 14.45 -51.46 18.08
C PHE A 387 12.98 -51.87 17.99
N LYS A 388 12.31 -52.13 19.13
CA LYS A 388 10.88 -52.46 19.14
C LYS A 388 10.02 -51.29 18.66
N LYS A 389 10.36 -50.07 19.12
CA LYS A 389 9.67 -48.86 18.71
C LYS A 389 9.97 -48.51 17.25
N ALA A 390 11.21 -48.71 16.82
CA ALA A 390 11.62 -48.53 15.44
C ALA A 390 10.82 -49.46 14.50
N ALA A 391 10.78 -50.77 14.77
CA ALA A 391 10.05 -51.72 13.93
C ALA A 391 8.56 -51.35 13.81
N SER A 392 7.88 -51.07 14.93
CA SER A 392 6.45 -50.71 14.92
C SER A 392 6.19 -49.41 14.14
N THR A 393 7.02 -48.37 14.32
CA THR A 393 6.87 -47.10 13.64
C THR A 393 7.12 -47.24 12.14
N LEU A 394 8.14 -47.99 11.75
CA LEU A 394 8.47 -48.20 10.33
C LEU A 394 7.43 -49.09 9.62
N GLU A 395 6.90 -50.13 10.27
CA GLU A 395 5.81 -50.90 9.69
C GLU A 395 4.59 -50.06 9.41
N THR A 396 4.19 -49.19 10.36
CA THR A 396 3.08 -48.25 10.16
C THR A 396 3.35 -47.25 9.02
N GLY A 397 4.56 -46.69 8.97
CA GLY A 397 4.92 -45.71 7.94
C GLY A 397 5.03 -46.31 6.54
N LEU A 398 5.42 -47.56 6.42
CA LEU A 398 5.54 -48.25 5.14
C LEU A 398 4.18 -48.39 4.44
N ASP A 399 3.08 -48.53 5.19
CA ASP A 399 1.71 -48.60 4.64
C ASP A 399 1.28 -47.31 3.95
N PHE A 400 1.93 -46.19 4.24
CA PHE A 400 1.66 -44.89 3.61
C PHE A 400 2.54 -44.60 2.40
N VAL A 401 3.51 -45.47 2.08
CA VAL A 401 4.39 -45.24 0.92
C VAL A 401 3.65 -45.59 -0.37
N VAL A 402 3.45 -44.60 -1.23
CA VAL A 402 2.81 -44.73 -2.54
C VAL A 402 3.75 -44.19 -3.62
N ASP A 403 4.06 -45.02 -4.61
CA ASP A 403 4.84 -44.65 -5.82
C ASP A 403 6.24 -44.03 -5.56
N ASP A 404 6.81 -44.25 -4.35
CA ASP A 404 8.16 -43.80 -3.97
C ASP A 404 9.03 -45.04 -3.65
N THR A 405 9.57 -45.65 -4.72
CA THR A 405 10.42 -46.83 -4.58
C THR A 405 11.70 -46.55 -3.78
N ALA A 406 12.24 -45.32 -3.84
CA ALA A 406 13.44 -44.97 -3.08
C ALA A 406 13.15 -44.95 -1.58
N LEU A 407 12.04 -44.36 -1.19
CA LEU A 407 11.60 -44.34 0.20
C LEU A 407 11.24 -45.77 0.68
N GLU A 408 10.57 -46.59 -0.15
CA GLU A 408 10.26 -48.01 0.16
C GLU A 408 11.53 -48.79 0.43
N ILE A 409 12.58 -48.64 -0.36
CA ILE A 409 13.90 -49.25 -0.14
C ILE A 409 14.44 -48.85 1.24
N ASN A 410 14.43 -47.54 1.54
CA ASN A 410 14.95 -47.02 2.79
C ASN A 410 14.18 -47.57 4.01
N PHE A 411 12.85 -47.67 3.94
CA PHE A 411 12.04 -48.30 4.97
C PHE A 411 12.42 -49.75 5.19
N ASN A 412 12.57 -50.53 4.12
CA ASN A 412 12.94 -51.94 4.23
C ASN A 412 14.36 -52.13 4.81
N ILE A 413 15.30 -51.23 4.49
CA ILE A 413 16.63 -51.24 5.12
C ILE A 413 16.50 -51.00 6.62
N GLN A 414 15.78 -49.96 7.03
CA GLN A 414 15.62 -49.61 8.44
C GLN A 414 14.83 -50.67 9.23
N LEU A 415 13.85 -51.35 8.61
CA LEU A 415 13.15 -52.48 9.21
C LEU A 415 14.08 -53.67 9.38
N GLY A 416 14.93 -53.93 8.40
CA GLY A 416 15.99 -54.98 8.51
C GLY A 416 16.91 -54.73 9.71
N GLU A 417 17.35 -53.46 9.90
CA GLU A 417 18.17 -53.04 11.06
C GLU A 417 17.41 -53.19 12.39
N ALA A 418 16.14 -52.76 12.45
CA ALA A 418 15.33 -52.90 13.67
C ALA A 418 15.16 -54.37 14.07
N TYR A 419 14.84 -55.27 13.13
CA TYR A 419 14.71 -56.71 13.40
C TYR A 419 16.04 -57.42 13.67
N ASN A 420 17.15 -56.90 13.13
CA ASN A 420 18.49 -57.35 13.51
C ASN A 420 18.76 -57.05 15.00
N GLY A 421 18.46 -55.83 15.44
CA GLY A 421 18.60 -55.45 16.86
C GLY A 421 17.67 -56.22 17.80
N LEU A 422 16.51 -56.68 17.32
CA LEU A 422 15.59 -57.55 18.06
C LEU A 422 15.98 -59.03 18.06
N GLY A 423 16.97 -59.41 17.25
CA GLY A 423 17.37 -60.80 17.09
C GLY A 423 16.42 -61.66 16.24
N ASP A 424 15.43 -61.06 15.55
CA ASP A 424 14.51 -61.76 14.63
C ASP A 424 15.14 -61.91 13.23
N MET A 425 15.98 -62.93 13.09
CA MET A 425 16.72 -63.15 11.86
C MET A 425 15.81 -63.38 10.65
N LYS A 426 14.62 -63.99 10.87
CA LYS A 426 13.68 -64.31 9.77
C LYS A 426 13.09 -63.00 9.19
N LYS A 427 12.67 -62.10 10.03
CA LYS A 427 12.13 -60.77 9.57
C LYS A 427 13.24 -59.90 9.03
N LYS A 428 14.42 -59.88 9.65
CA LYS A 428 15.61 -59.22 9.13
C LYS A 428 15.87 -59.61 7.68
N GLU A 429 15.97 -60.90 7.39
CA GLU A 429 16.25 -61.41 6.04
C GLU A 429 15.14 -61.05 5.06
N LYS A 430 13.86 -61.13 5.48
CA LYS A 430 12.71 -60.71 4.67
C LYS A 430 12.84 -59.28 4.18
N TYR A 431 13.14 -58.35 5.08
CA TYR A 431 13.16 -56.92 4.73
C TYR A 431 14.40 -56.55 3.91
N PHE A 432 15.59 -57.06 4.23
CA PHE A 432 16.77 -56.83 3.40
C PHE A 432 16.64 -57.43 2.00
N THR A 433 16.02 -58.63 1.87
CA THR A 433 15.75 -59.24 0.56
C THR A 433 14.81 -58.35 -0.24
N LYS A 434 13.74 -57.82 0.37
CA LYS A 434 12.81 -56.89 -0.29
C LYS A 434 13.51 -55.62 -0.76
N ALA A 435 14.37 -55.00 0.06
CA ALA A 435 15.17 -53.87 -0.33
C ALA A 435 16.06 -54.16 -1.55
N ASN A 436 16.75 -55.29 -1.54
CA ASN A 436 17.61 -55.72 -2.65
C ASN A 436 16.81 -55.96 -3.95
N GLU A 437 15.63 -56.57 -3.87
CA GLU A 437 14.75 -56.78 -5.03
C GLU A 437 14.34 -55.45 -5.67
N LEU A 438 13.98 -54.46 -4.84
CA LEU A 438 13.60 -53.12 -5.30
C LEU A 438 14.80 -52.39 -5.94
N ILE A 439 15.98 -52.44 -5.33
CA ILE A 439 17.20 -51.86 -5.89
C ILE A 439 17.51 -52.46 -7.27
N ASN A 440 17.38 -53.78 -7.40
CA ASN A 440 17.66 -54.49 -8.66
C ASN A 440 16.62 -54.14 -9.76
N LYS A 441 15.38 -53.85 -9.38
CA LYS A 441 14.34 -53.38 -10.32
C LYS A 441 14.60 -51.95 -10.83
N GLN A 442 15.18 -51.06 -10.01
CA GLN A 442 15.53 -49.69 -10.43
C GLN A 442 16.73 -49.66 -11.39
N LYS A 443 17.58 -50.68 -11.40
CA LYS A 443 18.76 -50.78 -12.28
C LYS A 443 18.45 -51.34 -13.68
N LYS A 444 17.24 -51.81 -13.88
CA LYS A 444 16.74 -52.32 -15.17
C LYS A 444 15.86 -51.27 -15.85
#